data_1e5ece96fc4823bf59c06c38891c5345
#
_entry.id   1e5ece96fc4823bf59c06c38891c5345
#
_cell.length_a   1.000
_cell.length_b   1.000
_cell.length_c   1.000
_cell.angle_alpha   90.00
_cell.angle_beta   90.00
_cell.angle_gamma   90.00
#
_symmetry.space_group_name_H-M   'P 1'
#
loop_
_entity.id
_entity.type
_entity.pdbx_description
1 polymer ?
#
loop_
_entity_poly.entity_id
_entity_poly.type
_entity_poly.pdbx_seq_one_letter_code
_entity_poly.pdbx_strand_id
1 'polypeptide(L)'
;VNHSLSVSAELLKQARSRFTQREIADFVGKTPKTIRRWEVGEVPCPVMLEPALRRMLDMPAVMQTAADKQHSFRFIDLFAGVGGIRLGFEAHGGRCVFTSEWNSFSKKTYVENFGDKHMFVGDIVPFPASEVPDHDVLLGGFPCQPFSIAGVSKKNSLGRPHGFQCTTQGTLFFDVARIIEEKRPKAFLLENVKNLLSHDRGNTFKVILQTLRDELGYDVHYKVIDGRHFTPQHRERIIIVGFREKTGFSWDDLHLPSHGPRLDSVLHQLDGSEPVLPWDGDRYFDHSANIVHPRYTLTEKMWDYLQKYAEKHRAAGNGFGYGMVYPHSVTRTLSARYYKDGSEILVWQGDENRPRRLTPRECARLMGFPDTXXXXKPQSATPKPIASSEIA
;
A
#
# COMPACT_ATOMS: atom_id res chain seq x y z
N VAL A 1 18.88 36.80 34.97
CA VAL A 1 19.71 35.60 34.75
C VAL A 1 19.16 34.92 33.50
N ASN A 2 19.85 35.11 32.35
CA ASN A 2 19.49 34.41 31.09
C ASN A 2 19.84 32.93 31.23
N HIS A 3 18.86 32.09 31.51
CA HIS A 3 19.04 30.66 31.40
C HIS A 3 19.10 30.31 29.90
N SER A 4 20.29 30.13 29.35
CA SER A 4 20.41 29.52 28.02
C SER A 4 19.82 28.11 28.12
N LEU A 5 18.81 27.83 27.30
CA LEU A 5 18.25 26.50 27.20
C LEU A 5 19.37 25.50 26.81
N SER A 6 19.34 24.31 27.40
CA SER A 6 20.29 23.27 27.00
C SER A 6 20.09 22.93 25.53
N VAL A 7 21.12 22.47 24.85
CA VAL A 7 21.06 22.06 23.44
C VAL A 7 19.91 21.03 23.24
N SER A 8 19.77 20.09 24.17
CA SER A 8 18.71 19.09 24.12
C SER A 8 17.30 19.70 24.22
N ALA A 9 17.14 20.77 25.03
CA ALA A 9 15.84 21.46 25.13
C ALA A 9 15.50 22.22 23.84
N GLU A 10 16.51 22.87 23.25
CA GLU A 10 16.31 23.56 21.98
C GLU A 10 15.97 22.59 20.83
N LEU A 11 16.68 21.44 20.74
CA LEU A 11 16.37 20.39 19.80
C LEU A 11 14.97 19.80 20.01
N LEU A 12 14.56 19.63 21.26
CA LEU A 12 13.19 19.18 21.57
C LEU A 12 12.16 20.20 21.08
N LYS A 13 12.41 21.48 21.30
CA LYS A 13 11.53 22.54 20.80
C LYS A 13 11.44 22.54 19.28
N GLN A 14 12.58 22.34 18.58
CA GLN A 14 12.59 22.20 17.12
C GLN A 14 11.83 20.94 16.69
N ALA A 15 12.02 19.83 17.37
CA ALA A 15 11.29 18.59 17.07
C ALA A 15 9.78 18.79 17.27
N ARG A 16 9.36 19.55 18.31
CA ARG A 16 7.95 19.84 18.57
C ARG A 16 7.28 20.71 17.50
N SER A 17 8.04 21.49 16.77
CA SER A 17 7.47 22.24 15.62
C SER A 17 7.11 21.31 14.46
N ARG A 18 7.63 20.06 14.44
CA ARG A 18 7.42 19.10 13.35
C ARG A 18 6.68 17.84 13.79
N PHE A 19 6.76 17.47 15.06
CA PHE A 19 6.27 16.18 15.56
C PHE A 19 5.42 16.38 16.83
N THR A 20 4.42 15.53 17.02
CA THR A 20 3.60 15.52 18.24
C THR A 20 4.39 14.98 19.44
N GLN A 21 3.92 15.25 20.66
CA GLN A 21 4.51 14.67 21.87
C GLN A 21 4.55 13.14 21.81
N ARG A 22 3.54 12.52 21.21
CA ARG A 22 3.45 11.08 21.10
C ARG A 22 4.51 10.53 20.14
N GLU A 23 4.66 11.14 18.96
CA GLU A 23 5.68 10.73 17.99
C GLU A 23 7.09 10.82 18.57
N ILE A 24 7.39 11.92 19.28
CA ILE A 24 8.69 12.07 19.94
C ILE A 24 8.85 11.00 21.03
N ALA A 25 7.82 10.77 21.85
CA ALA A 25 7.84 9.78 22.92
C ALA A 25 8.14 8.38 22.39
N ASP A 26 7.42 7.98 21.33
CA ASP A 26 7.59 6.66 20.70
C ASP A 26 9.02 6.53 20.13
N PHE A 27 9.54 7.59 19.50
CA PHE A 27 10.88 7.59 18.91
C PHE A 27 12.00 7.46 19.96
N VAL A 28 11.85 8.15 21.10
CA VAL A 28 12.89 8.14 22.16
C VAL A 28 12.61 7.12 23.27
N GLY A 29 11.59 6.27 23.13
CA GLY A 29 11.24 5.21 24.09
C GLY A 29 10.74 5.77 25.43
N LYS A 30 9.92 6.84 25.40
CA LYS A 30 9.37 7.48 26.58
C LYS A 30 7.85 7.63 26.48
N THR A 31 7.23 8.25 27.49
CA THR A 31 5.79 8.53 27.45
C THR A 31 5.54 9.97 26.99
N PRO A 32 4.38 10.28 26.37
CA PRO A 32 4.03 11.66 26.02
C PRO A 32 4.05 12.60 27.25
N LYS A 33 3.68 12.11 28.44
CA LYS A 33 3.75 12.86 29.68
C LYS A 33 5.20 13.27 29.98
N THR A 34 6.16 12.39 29.72
CA THR A 34 7.59 12.70 29.94
C THR A 34 8.05 13.79 28.96
N ILE A 35 7.66 13.70 27.68
CA ILE A 35 8.00 14.71 26.66
C ILE A 35 7.42 16.08 27.08
N ARG A 36 6.16 16.11 27.52
CA ARG A 36 5.53 17.35 28.00
C ARG A 36 6.31 17.98 29.17
N ARG A 37 6.73 17.17 30.12
CA ARG A 37 7.48 17.66 31.30
C ARG A 37 8.81 18.30 30.88
N TRP A 38 9.49 17.75 29.90
CA TRP A 38 10.72 18.32 29.33
C TRP A 38 10.43 19.60 28.53
N GLU A 39 9.34 19.60 27.77
CA GLU A 39 8.92 20.72 26.93
C GLU A 39 8.59 21.98 27.77
N VAL A 40 7.91 21.81 28.91
CA VAL A 40 7.52 22.91 29.77
C VAL A 40 8.60 23.23 30.82
N GLY A 41 9.73 22.54 30.79
CA GLY A 41 10.83 22.78 31.71
C GLY A 41 10.61 22.28 33.14
N GLU A 42 9.59 21.47 33.38
CA GLU A 42 9.33 20.84 34.66
C GLU A 42 10.48 19.92 35.11
N VAL A 43 11.12 19.30 34.14
CA VAL A 43 12.30 18.46 34.29
C VAL A 43 13.25 18.77 33.13
N PRO A 44 14.56 18.90 33.34
CA PRO A 44 15.50 19.14 32.25
C PRO A 44 15.47 18.03 31.20
N CYS A 45 15.51 18.40 29.92
CA CYS A 45 15.63 17.44 28.83
C CYS A 45 17.02 16.80 28.85
N PRO A 46 17.13 15.47 28.96
CA PRO A 46 18.45 14.82 29.07
C PRO A 46 19.33 15.02 27.84
N VAL A 47 20.60 15.32 28.06
CA VAL A 47 21.60 15.54 27.01
C VAL A 47 21.75 14.29 26.13
N MET A 48 21.61 13.10 26.72
CA MET A 48 21.70 11.83 25.96
C MET A 48 20.66 11.69 24.86
N LEU A 49 19.61 12.55 24.84
CA LEU A 49 18.61 12.52 23.75
C LEU A 49 19.02 13.35 22.54
N GLU A 50 20.08 14.12 22.59
CA GLU A 50 20.51 14.98 21.48
C GLU A 50 20.71 14.20 20.18
N PRO A 51 21.42 13.05 20.16
CA PRO A 51 21.57 12.30 18.92
C PRO A 51 20.23 11.81 18.36
N ALA A 52 19.32 11.36 19.23
CA ALA A 52 17.99 10.91 18.81
C ALA A 52 17.15 12.06 18.25
N LEU A 53 17.18 13.22 18.93
CA LEU A 53 16.43 14.40 18.45
C LEU A 53 16.99 14.95 17.15
N ARG A 54 18.32 14.98 16.97
CA ARG A 54 18.95 15.37 15.70
C ARG A 54 18.51 14.41 14.58
N ARG A 55 18.64 13.11 14.82
CA ARG A 55 18.23 12.09 13.87
C ARG A 55 16.77 12.25 13.48
N MET A 56 15.89 12.56 14.44
CA MET A 56 14.48 12.81 14.16
C MET A 56 14.27 14.07 13.31
N LEU A 57 15.04 15.12 13.56
CA LEU A 57 14.99 16.36 12.77
C LEU A 57 15.53 16.17 11.35
N ASP A 58 16.48 15.25 11.16
CA ASP A 58 17.04 14.91 9.84
C ASP A 58 16.12 14.00 9.02
N MET A 59 15.04 13.44 9.61
CA MET A 59 14.08 12.64 8.88
C MET A 59 13.39 13.47 7.79
N PRO A 60 13.23 12.91 6.58
CA PRO A 60 12.55 13.65 5.50
C PRO A 60 11.16 14.13 5.89
N ALA A 61 10.78 15.27 5.36
CA ALA A 61 9.54 15.97 5.70
C ALA A 61 8.24 15.23 5.29
N VAL A 62 8.36 14.05 4.70
CA VAL A 62 7.21 13.22 4.27
C VAL A 62 6.33 12.77 5.46
N MET A 63 6.88 12.86 6.70
CA MET A 63 6.09 12.61 7.92
C MET A 63 5.48 13.87 8.54
N GLN A 64 5.57 15.01 7.86
CA GLN A 64 4.86 16.18 8.34
C GLN A 64 3.37 15.99 8.13
N THR A 65 2.66 15.87 9.24
CA THR A 65 1.19 15.94 9.21
C THR A 65 0.82 17.23 8.48
N ALA A 66 0.03 17.07 7.44
CA ALA A 66 -0.40 18.14 6.54
C ALA A 66 -1.39 19.11 7.25
N ALA A 67 -0.99 19.69 8.38
CA ALA A 67 -1.86 20.59 9.13
C ALA A 67 -2.07 21.95 8.45
N ASP A 68 -1.19 22.33 7.52
CA ASP A 68 -1.20 23.68 6.94
C ASP A 68 -1.10 23.77 5.42
N LYS A 69 -1.18 22.63 4.71
CA LYS A 69 -1.31 22.68 3.24
C LYS A 69 -2.80 22.85 2.91
N GLN A 70 -3.13 23.87 2.18
CA GLN A 70 -4.47 24.04 1.64
C GLN A 70 -4.73 22.89 0.64
N HIS A 71 -5.50 21.91 1.08
CA HIS A 71 -5.84 20.76 0.23
C HIS A 71 -6.80 21.20 -0.87
N SER A 72 -6.53 20.75 -2.08
CA SER A 72 -7.34 21.11 -3.24
C SER A 72 -8.62 20.27 -3.36
N PHE A 73 -8.65 19.07 -2.75
CA PHE A 73 -9.83 18.19 -2.77
C PHE A 73 -9.77 17.17 -1.62
N ARG A 74 -10.94 16.63 -1.28
CA ARG A 74 -11.07 15.57 -0.27
C ARG A 74 -11.35 14.22 -0.96
N PHE A 75 -10.79 13.15 -0.41
CA PHE A 75 -11.05 11.81 -0.95
C PHE A 75 -11.25 10.79 0.18
N ILE A 76 -11.87 9.67 -0.19
CA ILE A 76 -11.99 8.49 0.67
C ILE A 76 -11.23 7.33 0.04
N ASP A 77 -10.74 6.41 0.89
CA ASP A 77 -9.88 5.29 0.47
C ASP A 77 -10.50 3.98 0.94
N LEU A 78 -11.19 3.27 0.04
CA LEU A 78 -11.88 2.03 0.33
C LEU A 78 -11.01 0.82 -0.03
N PHE A 79 -11.02 -0.21 0.82
CA PHE A 79 -10.16 -1.39 0.68
C PHE A 79 -8.70 -0.97 0.59
N ALA A 80 -8.33 -0.09 1.50
CA ALA A 80 -7.13 0.74 1.39
C ALA A 80 -5.81 -0.04 1.44
N GLY A 81 -5.82 -1.29 1.94
CA GLY A 81 -4.60 -2.03 2.12
C GLY A 81 -3.64 -1.27 3.02
N VAL A 82 -2.44 -1.03 2.53
CA VAL A 82 -1.43 -0.23 3.24
C VAL A 82 -1.32 1.20 2.69
N GLY A 83 -2.30 1.64 1.87
CA GLY A 83 -2.41 3.03 1.43
C GLY A 83 -1.71 3.39 0.14
N GLY A 84 -1.50 2.41 -0.76
CA GLY A 84 -0.80 2.68 -2.02
C GLY A 84 -1.48 3.72 -2.89
N ILE A 85 -2.80 3.61 -3.10
CA ILE A 85 -3.55 4.58 -3.92
C ILE A 85 -3.56 5.95 -3.22
N ARG A 86 -3.74 5.97 -1.90
CA ARG A 86 -3.72 7.18 -1.09
C ARG A 86 -2.44 8.01 -1.32
N LEU A 87 -1.26 7.36 -1.32
CA LEU A 87 0.02 8.05 -1.54
C LEU A 87 0.00 8.88 -2.84
N GLY A 88 -0.54 8.31 -3.92
CA GLY A 88 -0.65 9.02 -5.19
C GLY A 88 -1.53 10.26 -5.10
N PHE A 89 -2.68 10.13 -4.44
CA PHE A 89 -3.63 11.24 -4.34
C PHE A 89 -3.17 12.34 -3.36
N GLU A 90 -2.51 11.96 -2.26
CA GLU A 90 -1.91 12.95 -1.35
C GLU A 90 -0.77 13.73 -2.01
N ALA A 91 0.02 13.06 -2.87
CA ALA A 91 1.09 13.73 -3.62
C ALA A 91 0.55 14.83 -4.55
N HIS A 92 -0.73 14.74 -4.93
CA HIS A 92 -1.39 15.73 -5.79
C HIS A 92 -2.34 16.67 -5.01
N GLY A 93 -2.13 16.81 -3.70
CA GLY A 93 -2.86 17.78 -2.88
C GLY A 93 -4.20 17.29 -2.34
N GLY A 94 -4.48 16.00 -2.43
CA GLY A 94 -5.68 15.43 -1.85
C GLY A 94 -5.55 15.23 -0.33
N ARG A 95 -6.68 15.30 0.37
CA ARG A 95 -6.78 14.98 1.80
C ARG A 95 -7.71 13.79 2.00
N CYS A 96 -7.21 12.72 2.63
CA CYS A 96 -8.03 11.57 2.99
C CYS A 96 -8.92 11.92 4.18
N VAL A 97 -10.23 11.70 4.05
CA VAL A 97 -11.21 12.02 5.11
C VAL A 97 -11.92 10.76 5.65
N PHE A 98 -11.73 9.61 4.99
CA PHE A 98 -12.33 8.34 5.43
C PHE A 98 -11.55 7.19 4.82
N THR A 99 -11.36 6.13 5.60
CA THR A 99 -10.69 4.90 5.13
C THR A 99 -11.48 3.67 5.58
N SER A 100 -11.57 2.67 4.72
CA SER A 100 -11.99 1.34 5.16
C SER A 100 -10.94 0.29 4.81
N GLU A 101 -10.60 -0.54 5.80
CA GLU A 101 -9.70 -1.69 5.60
C GLU A 101 -9.96 -2.72 6.70
N TRP A 102 -10.43 -3.90 6.33
CA TRP A 102 -10.83 -4.92 7.30
C TRP A 102 -9.66 -5.76 7.83
N ASN A 103 -8.56 -5.84 7.06
CA ASN A 103 -7.40 -6.61 7.48
C ASN A 103 -6.65 -5.87 8.59
N SER A 104 -6.58 -6.48 9.77
CA SER A 104 -5.98 -5.84 10.95
C SER A 104 -4.48 -5.56 10.81
N PHE A 105 -3.74 -6.34 10.00
CA PHE A 105 -2.32 -6.10 9.77
C PHE A 105 -2.12 -4.91 8.80
N SER A 106 -2.90 -4.88 7.73
CA SER A 106 -2.90 -3.74 6.80
C SER A 106 -3.27 -2.45 7.53
N LYS A 107 -4.32 -2.49 8.38
CA LYS A 107 -4.73 -1.35 9.19
C LYS A 107 -3.59 -0.84 10.08
N LYS A 108 -2.85 -1.73 10.75
CA LYS A 108 -1.72 -1.32 11.60
C LYS A 108 -0.66 -0.59 10.78
N THR A 109 -0.27 -1.16 9.64
CA THR A 109 0.71 -0.54 8.74
C THR A 109 0.19 0.80 8.22
N TYR A 110 -1.08 0.87 7.83
CA TYR A 110 -1.72 2.10 7.36
C TYR A 110 -1.67 3.20 8.43
N VAL A 111 -2.10 2.89 9.66
CA VAL A 111 -2.11 3.86 10.77
C VAL A 111 -0.70 4.32 11.12
N GLU A 112 0.29 3.42 11.08
CA GLU A 112 1.69 3.76 11.32
C GLU A 112 2.20 4.82 10.32
N ASN A 113 1.74 4.76 9.08
CA ASN A 113 2.19 5.67 8.02
C ASN A 113 1.36 6.95 7.92
N PHE A 114 0.06 6.86 8.14
CA PHE A 114 -0.86 7.98 7.87
C PHE A 114 -1.57 8.52 9.12
N GLY A 115 -1.38 7.86 10.26
CA GLY A 115 -2.08 8.23 11.49
C GLY A 115 -3.55 7.81 11.49
N ASP A 116 -4.25 8.20 12.54
CA ASP A 116 -5.66 7.84 12.79
C ASP A 116 -6.56 9.08 12.98
N LYS A 117 -6.17 10.19 12.39
CA LYS A 117 -6.87 11.49 12.60
C LYS A 117 -8.17 11.63 11.81
N HIS A 118 -8.46 10.69 10.92
CA HIS A 118 -9.72 10.68 10.14
C HIS A 118 -10.51 9.41 10.47
N MET A 119 -11.76 9.36 10.07
CA MET A 119 -12.62 8.20 10.31
C MET A 119 -12.07 6.96 9.62
N PHE A 120 -11.81 5.90 10.38
CA PHE A 120 -11.26 4.64 9.88
C PHE A 120 -12.17 3.49 10.31
N VAL A 121 -12.84 2.84 9.35
CA VAL A 121 -13.68 1.68 9.63
C VAL A 121 -12.99 0.39 9.16
N GLY A 122 -13.33 -0.73 9.79
CA GLY A 122 -12.84 -2.03 9.37
C GLY A 122 -13.63 -2.52 8.16
N ASP A 123 -14.74 -3.18 8.42
CA ASP A 123 -15.61 -3.72 7.38
C ASP A 123 -16.57 -2.63 6.87
N ILE A 124 -16.55 -2.39 5.57
CA ILE A 124 -17.42 -1.39 4.94
C ILE A 124 -18.87 -1.90 4.77
N VAL A 125 -19.07 -3.22 4.76
CA VAL A 125 -20.38 -3.82 4.44
C VAL A 125 -21.47 -3.34 5.40
N PRO A 126 -21.31 -3.41 6.75
CA PRO A 126 -22.35 -2.93 7.65
C PRO A 126 -22.39 -1.40 7.82
N PHE A 127 -21.43 -0.67 7.25
CA PHE A 127 -21.31 0.78 7.51
C PHE A 127 -22.29 1.55 6.61
N PRO A 128 -23.15 2.42 7.19
CA PRO A 128 -24.13 3.17 6.37
C PRO A 128 -23.45 4.15 5.42
N ALA A 129 -23.85 4.14 4.15
CA ALA A 129 -23.31 5.08 3.17
C ALA A 129 -23.55 6.55 3.56
N SER A 130 -24.68 6.83 4.22
CA SER A 130 -25.02 8.18 4.70
C SER A 130 -24.02 8.74 5.72
N GLU A 131 -23.35 7.86 6.49
CA GLU A 131 -22.37 8.25 7.50
C GLU A 131 -20.96 8.44 6.94
N VAL A 132 -20.71 8.06 5.69
CA VAL A 132 -19.44 8.34 5.01
C VAL A 132 -19.34 9.86 4.83
N PRO A 133 -18.20 10.50 5.18
CA PRO A 133 -18.05 11.95 4.99
C PRO A 133 -18.18 12.37 3.52
N ASP A 134 -18.65 13.59 3.28
CA ASP A 134 -18.68 14.17 1.93
C ASP A 134 -17.26 14.30 1.40
N HIS A 135 -17.06 13.94 0.14
CA HIS A 135 -15.76 13.90 -0.51
C HIS A 135 -15.88 14.20 -2.01
N ASP A 136 -14.78 14.62 -2.60
CA ASP A 136 -14.73 14.93 -4.03
C ASP A 136 -14.40 13.68 -4.86
N VAL A 137 -13.54 12.79 -4.33
CA VAL A 137 -13.05 11.62 -5.05
C VAL A 137 -13.20 10.37 -4.19
N LEU A 138 -13.69 9.28 -4.78
CA LEU A 138 -13.72 7.96 -4.13
C LEU A 138 -12.63 7.08 -4.75
N LEU A 139 -11.77 6.52 -3.90
CA LEU A 139 -10.74 5.55 -4.31
C LEU A 139 -11.14 4.17 -3.82
N GLY A 140 -10.94 3.13 -4.65
CA GLY A 140 -11.25 1.77 -4.22
C GLY A 140 -10.54 0.68 -4.99
N GLY A 141 -9.64 -0.04 -4.30
CA GLY A 141 -9.04 -1.28 -4.82
C GLY A 141 -9.87 -2.49 -4.39
N PHE A 142 -11.07 -2.64 -4.94
CA PHE A 142 -12.00 -3.68 -4.48
C PHE A 142 -11.55 -5.08 -4.93
N PRO A 143 -11.74 -6.12 -4.09
CA PRO A 143 -11.31 -7.47 -4.46
C PRO A 143 -12.17 -8.09 -5.57
N CYS A 144 -11.54 -8.90 -6.42
CA CYS A 144 -12.23 -9.64 -7.49
C CYS A 144 -12.96 -10.84 -6.87
N GLN A 145 -14.25 -10.66 -6.62
CA GLN A 145 -15.12 -11.73 -6.11
C GLN A 145 -16.14 -12.11 -7.17
N PRO A 146 -16.51 -13.40 -7.28
CA PRO A 146 -17.51 -13.81 -8.27
C PRO A 146 -18.90 -13.24 -7.95
N PHE A 147 -19.52 -12.66 -8.96
CA PHE A 147 -20.90 -12.20 -8.87
C PHE A 147 -21.88 -13.38 -9.01
N SER A 148 -22.87 -13.46 -8.14
CA SER A 148 -24.03 -14.28 -8.40
C SER A 148 -24.98 -13.49 -9.32
N ILE A 149 -24.82 -13.67 -10.63
CA ILE A 149 -25.62 -12.94 -11.65
C ILE A 149 -27.11 -13.27 -11.55
N ALA A 150 -27.47 -14.42 -10.96
CA ALA A 150 -28.85 -14.83 -10.80
C ALA A 150 -29.73 -13.81 -10.04
N GLY A 151 -29.11 -13.03 -9.13
CA GLY A 151 -29.82 -11.99 -8.38
C GLY A 151 -30.06 -10.71 -9.19
N VAL A 152 -29.15 -10.38 -10.12
CA VAL A 152 -29.23 -9.15 -10.92
C VAL A 152 -30.25 -9.27 -12.05
N SER A 153 -30.30 -10.42 -12.73
CA SER A 153 -31.23 -10.67 -13.85
C SER A 153 -32.70 -10.67 -13.41
N LYS A 154 -32.98 -11.14 -12.20
CA LYS A 154 -34.37 -11.29 -11.71
C LYS A 154 -35.03 -9.95 -11.39
N LYS A 155 -34.27 -8.88 -11.18
CA LYS A 155 -34.79 -7.54 -10.85
C LYS A 155 -35.14 -6.69 -12.06
N ASN A 156 -34.33 -6.81 -13.13
CA ASN A 156 -34.61 -6.09 -14.39
C ASN A 156 -35.93 -6.56 -15.02
N SER A 157 -36.38 -7.80 -14.70
CA SER A 157 -37.62 -8.35 -15.22
C SER A 157 -38.88 -8.00 -14.40
N LEU A 158 -38.73 -7.43 -13.18
CA LEU A 158 -39.84 -7.18 -12.27
C LEU A 158 -40.24 -5.70 -12.09
N GLY A 159 -39.64 -4.78 -12.83
CA GLY A 159 -40.05 -3.36 -12.91
C GLY A 159 -40.18 -2.63 -11.57
N ARG A 160 -39.35 -2.96 -10.58
CA ARG A 160 -39.41 -2.32 -9.25
C ARG A 160 -38.60 -1.03 -9.18
N PRO A 161 -39.03 -0.04 -8.37
CA PRO A 161 -38.41 1.27 -8.31
C PRO A 161 -36.93 1.25 -7.87
N HIS A 162 -36.23 2.22 -8.39
CA HIS A 162 -34.80 2.39 -8.22
C HIS A 162 -34.35 2.54 -6.76
N GLY A 163 -33.41 1.74 -6.34
CA GLY A 163 -32.78 1.78 -5.03
C GLY A 163 -31.93 0.52 -4.80
N PHE A 164 -30.69 0.71 -4.45
CA PHE A 164 -29.73 -0.38 -4.18
C PHE A 164 -30.02 -1.15 -2.88
N GLN A 165 -31.28 -1.18 -2.42
CA GLN A 165 -31.70 -2.06 -1.31
C GLN A 165 -31.77 -3.51 -1.79
N CYS A 166 -30.71 -3.95 -2.47
CA CYS A 166 -30.67 -5.29 -2.97
C CYS A 166 -29.92 -6.20 -2.01
N THR A 167 -30.66 -7.18 -1.49
CA THR A 167 -30.12 -8.31 -0.75
C THR A 167 -29.33 -9.28 -1.65
N THR A 168 -28.70 -8.81 -2.72
CA THR A 168 -27.67 -9.57 -3.39
C THR A 168 -26.38 -9.45 -2.56
N GLN A 169 -26.38 -10.14 -1.45
CA GLN A 169 -25.18 -10.32 -0.66
C GLN A 169 -24.10 -10.90 -1.55
N GLY A 170 -22.95 -10.25 -1.59
CA GLY A 170 -21.80 -10.96 -2.00
C GLY A 170 -20.72 -10.31 -2.80
N THR A 171 -20.82 -9.04 -3.21
CA THR A 171 -19.63 -8.44 -3.81
C THR A 171 -19.42 -7.01 -3.32
N LEU A 172 -18.20 -6.78 -2.86
CA LEU A 172 -17.77 -5.49 -2.33
C LEU A 172 -17.86 -4.37 -3.37
N PHE A 173 -17.97 -4.69 -4.66
CA PHE A 173 -18.25 -3.70 -5.69
C PHE A 173 -19.57 -2.98 -5.43
N PHE A 174 -20.62 -3.70 -4.98
CA PHE A 174 -21.92 -3.05 -4.72
C PHE A 174 -21.88 -2.15 -3.46
N ASP A 175 -20.91 -2.38 -2.55
CA ASP A 175 -20.65 -1.44 -1.46
C ASP A 175 -20.03 -0.14 -1.99
N VAL A 176 -19.14 -0.23 -2.98
CA VAL A 176 -18.62 0.96 -3.69
C VAL A 176 -19.79 1.68 -4.38
N ALA A 177 -20.63 0.94 -5.11
CA ALA A 177 -21.74 1.52 -5.88
C ALA A 177 -22.74 2.29 -4.99
N ARG A 178 -23.13 1.71 -3.83
CA ARG A 178 -24.07 2.37 -2.90
C ARG A 178 -23.48 3.65 -2.29
N ILE A 179 -22.18 3.67 -2.05
CA ILE A 179 -21.49 4.89 -1.55
C ILE A 179 -21.46 5.96 -2.65
N ILE A 180 -21.15 5.58 -3.91
CA ILE A 180 -21.19 6.50 -5.04
C ILE A 180 -22.60 7.05 -5.23
N GLU A 181 -23.63 6.20 -5.12
CA GLU A 181 -25.04 6.62 -5.24
C GLU A 181 -25.39 7.65 -4.18
N GLU A 182 -25.09 7.37 -2.92
CA GLU A 182 -25.42 8.23 -1.79
C GLU A 182 -24.65 9.55 -1.78
N LYS A 183 -23.33 9.49 -2.05
CA LYS A 183 -22.43 10.63 -1.86
C LYS A 183 -22.15 11.42 -3.14
N ARG A 184 -22.41 10.84 -4.30
CA ARG A 184 -22.26 11.51 -5.59
C ARG A 184 -20.92 12.25 -5.74
N PRO A 185 -19.76 11.62 -5.48
CA PRO A 185 -18.46 12.29 -5.63
C PRO A 185 -18.27 12.83 -7.06
N LYS A 186 -17.41 13.84 -7.21
CA LYS A 186 -17.09 14.41 -8.54
C LYS A 186 -16.42 13.39 -9.43
N ALA A 187 -15.61 12.49 -8.82
CA ALA A 187 -14.90 11.44 -9.57
C ALA A 187 -14.67 10.22 -8.68
N PHE A 188 -14.36 9.11 -9.31
CA PHE A 188 -13.84 7.93 -8.60
C PHE A 188 -12.70 7.31 -9.41
N LEU A 189 -11.80 6.62 -8.70
CA LEU A 189 -10.81 5.72 -9.29
C LEU A 189 -10.94 4.36 -8.63
N LEU A 190 -11.21 3.34 -9.43
CA LEU A 190 -11.31 1.95 -8.97
C LEU A 190 -10.22 1.12 -9.62
N GLU A 191 -9.65 0.20 -8.85
CA GLU A 191 -8.58 -0.69 -9.31
C GLU A 191 -8.99 -2.15 -9.14
N ASN A 192 -8.57 -2.99 -10.07
CA ASN A 192 -8.74 -4.43 -9.93
C ASN A 192 -7.70 -5.17 -10.79
N VAL A 193 -7.65 -6.49 -10.66
CA VAL A 193 -6.79 -7.32 -11.51
C VAL A 193 -7.31 -7.31 -12.96
N LYS A 194 -6.39 -7.40 -13.92
CA LYS A 194 -6.72 -7.46 -15.36
C LYS A 194 -7.80 -8.52 -15.67
N ASN A 195 -7.76 -9.65 -14.96
CA ASN A 195 -8.68 -10.76 -15.19
C ASN A 195 -10.15 -10.39 -14.95
N LEU A 196 -10.44 -9.26 -14.30
CA LEU A 196 -11.81 -8.75 -14.17
C LEU A 196 -12.49 -8.61 -15.55
N LEU A 197 -11.74 -8.25 -16.58
CA LEU A 197 -12.26 -8.09 -17.95
C LEU A 197 -12.83 -9.40 -18.53
N SER A 198 -12.20 -10.52 -18.20
CA SER A 198 -12.60 -11.84 -18.74
C SER A 198 -13.38 -12.68 -17.74
N HIS A 199 -13.51 -12.22 -16.51
CA HIS A 199 -14.19 -12.96 -15.46
C HIS A 199 -15.64 -13.24 -15.85
N ASP A 200 -16.06 -14.51 -15.70
CA ASP A 200 -17.38 -14.99 -16.12
C ASP A 200 -17.69 -14.61 -17.58
N ARG A 201 -16.74 -14.86 -18.48
CA ARG A 201 -16.85 -14.57 -19.94
C ARG A 201 -17.13 -13.08 -20.20
N GLY A 202 -16.67 -12.19 -19.32
CA GLY A 202 -16.87 -10.74 -19.43
C GLY A 202 -18.14 -10.22 -18.78
N ASN A 203 -19.02 -11.09 -18.29
CA ASN A 203 -20.31 -10.67 -17.69
C ASN A 203 -20.11 -9.82 -16.45
N THR A 204 -19.13 -10.18 -15.60
CA THR A 204 -18.81 -9.41 -14.39
C THR A 204 -18.50 -7.95 -14.72
N PHE A 205 -17.61 -7.74 -15.67
CA PHE A 205 -17.18 -6.37 -16.04
C PHE A 205 -18.32 -5.60 -16.71
N LYS A 206 -19.14 -6.29 -17.52
CA LYS A 206 -20.32 -5.70 -18.15
C LYS A 206 -21.30 -5.15 -17.09
N VAL A 207 -21.57 -5.93 -16.02
CA VAL A 207 -22.42 -5.48 -14.90
C VAL A 207 -21.82 -4.26 -14.21
N ILE A 208 -20.51 -4.27 -13.95
CA ILE A 208 -19.82 -3.12 -13.34
C ILE A 208 -20.02 -1.86 -14.20
N LEU A 209 -19.77 -1.95 -15.52
CA LEU A 209 -19.91 -0.80 -16.41
C LEU A 209 -21.37 -0.34 -16.48
N GLN A 210 -22.33 -1.26 -16.58
CA GLN A 210 -23.76 -0.92 -16.61
C GLN A 210 -24.16 -0.18 -15.32
N THR A 211 -23.74 -0.68 -14.15
CA THR A 211 -24.02 -0.01 -12.89
C THR A 211 -23.44 1.40 -12.85
N LEU A 212 -22.16 1.55 -13.21
CA LEU A 212 -21.49 2.86 -13.11
C LEU A 212 -21.98 3.86 -14.16
N ARG A 213 -22.24 3.41 -15.41
CA ARG A 213 -22.65 4.27 -16.51
C ARG A 213 -24.15 4.53 -16.54
N ASP A 214 -24.92 3.42 -16.59
CA ASP A 214 -26.37 3.50 -16.91
C ASP A 214 -27.19 3.78 -15.64
N GLU A 215 -26.85 3.15 -14.52
CA GLU A 215 -27.63 3.30 -13.29
C GLU A 215 -27.16 4.53 -12.50
N LEU A 216 -25.83 4.72 -12.34
CA LEU A 216 -25.30 5.84 -11.57
C LEU A 216 -25.00 7.09 -12.42
N GLY A 217 -24.97 6.97 -13.75
CA GLY A 217 -24.88 8.09 -14.67
C GLY A 217 -23.49 8.76 -14.75
N TYR A 218 -22.41 7.99 -14.50
CA TYR A 218 -21.05 8.53 -14.58
C TYR A 218 -20.46 8.35 -15.97
N ASP A 219 -19.63 9.30 -16.37
CA ASP A 219 -18.79 9.20 -17.58
C ASP A 219 -17.58 8.34 -17.23
N VAL A 220 -17.58 7.06 -17.68
CA VAL A 220 -16.65 6.03 -17.18
C VAL A 220 -15.67 5.60 -18.28
N HIS A 221 -14.40 5.64 -17.95
CA HIS A 221 -13.28 5.22 -18.81
C HIS A 221 -12.45 4.17 -18.09
N TYR A 222 -11.84 3.24 -18.83
CA TYR A 222 -10.97 2.23 -18.21
C TYR A 222 -9.80 1.90 -19.13
N LYS A 223 -8.72 1.45 -18.50
CA LYS A 223 -7.51 1.02 -19.21
C LYS A 223 -6.77 -0.01 -18.36
N VAL A 224 -6.18 -1.02 -19.01
CA VAL A 224 -5.24 -1.92 -18.34
C VAL A 224 -3.85 -1.27 -18.40
N ILE A 225 -3.22 -1.12 -17.26
CA ILE A 225 -1.88 -0.55 -17.14
C ILE A 225 -0.98 -1.60 -16.49
N ASP A 226 0.23 -1.76 -17.03
CA ASP A 226 1.23 -2.66 -16.49
C ASP A 226 2.19 -1.86 -15.60
N GLY A 227 2.35 -2.30 -14.35
CA GLY A 227 3.26 -1.68 -13.40
C GLY A 227 4.72 -1.64 -13.86
N ARG A 228 5.11 -2.50 -14.83
CA ARG A 228 6.50 -2.55 -15.33
C ARG A 228 7.00 -1.23 -15.93
N HIS A 229 6.11 -0.31 -16.24
CA HIS A 229 6.48 1.04 -16.68
C HIS A 229 7.07 1.87 -15.52
N PHE A 230 6.77 1.50 -14.27
CA PHE A 230 7.09 2.31 -13.09
C PHE A 230 7.92 1.55 -12.04
N THR A 231 7.77 0.23 -11.97
CA THR A 231 8.51 -0.64 -11.05
C THR A 231 9.00 -1.87 -11.83
N PRO A 232 10.04 -2.57 -11.39
CA PRO A 232 10.53 -3.74 -12.13
C PRO A 232 9.63 -4.98 -11.92
N GLN A 233 8.33 -4.80 -12.10
CA GLN A 233 7.33 -5.85 -11.87
C GLN A 233 6.27 -5.86 -12.99
N HIS A 234 6.11 -6.98 -13.65
CA HIS A 234 4.99 -7.20 -14.58
C HIS A 234 3.72 -7.40 -13.74
N ARG A 235 2.93 -6.33 -13.61
CA ARG A 235 1.73 -6.30 -12.78
C ARG A 235 0.63 -5.54 -13.50
N GLU A 236 -0.21 -6.27 -14.23
CA GLU A 236 -1.30 -5.66 -15.00
C GLU A 236 -2.53 -5.44 -14.11
N ARG A 237 -3.01 -4.20 -14.12
CA ARG A 237 -4.22 -3.81 -13.37
C ARG A 237 -5.15 -3.03 -14.26
N ILE A 238 -6.44 -3.31 -14.15
CA ILE A 238 -7.45 -2.45 -14.77
C ILE A 238 -7.71 -1.27 -13.84
N ILE A 239 -7.60 -0.07 -14.40
CA ILE A 239 -7.94 1.19 -13.72
C ILE A 239 -9.24 1.68 -14.37
N ILE A 240 -10.25 1.93 -13.53
CA ILE A 240 -11.55 2.42 -13.96
C ILE A 240 -11.73 3.80 -13.33
N VAL A 241 -11.88 4.83 -14.14
CA VAL A 241 -12.15 6.19 -13.64
C VAL A 241 -13.53 6.62 -14.10
N GLY A 242 -14.24 7.31 -13.22
CA GLY A 242 -15.55 7.86 -13.57
C GLY A 242 -15.67 9.29 -13.12
N PHE A 243 -16.33 10.10 -13.93
CA PHE A 243 -16.59 11.51 -13.64
C PHE A 243 -18.10 11.74 -13.61
N ARG A 244 -18.58 12.45 -12.59
CA ARG A 244 -20.01 12.75 -12.44
C ARG A 244 -20.53 13.59 -13.62
N GLU A 245 -19.69 14.46 -14.14
CA GLU A 245 -19.97 15.26 -15.32
C GLU A 245 -19.05 14.85 -16.47
N LYS A 246 -19.49 15.05 -17.70
CA LYS A 246 -18.61 14.79 -18.85
C LYS A 246 -17.39 15.68 -18.80
N THR A 247 -16.23 15.06 -18.96
CA THR A 247 -14.94 15.76 -19.01
C THR A 247 -14.29 15.49 -20.37
N GLY A 248 -13.20 16.15 -20.66
CA GLY A 248 -12.40 15.82 -21.83
C GLY A 248 -11.40 14.70 -21.58
N PHE A 249 -11.58 13.88 -20.54
CA PHE A 249 -10.61 12.87 -20.16
C PHE A 249 -10.42 11.82 -21.27
N SER A 250 -9.18 11.55 -21.59
CA SER A 250 -8.81 10.48 -22.51
C SER A 250 -7.59 9.72 -21.99
N TRP A 251 -7.64 8.39 -22.03
CA TRP A 251 -6.47 7.57 -21.76
C TRP A 251 -5.35 7.76 -22.79
N ASP A 252 -5.65 8.35 -23.94
CA ASP A 252 -4.63 8.64 -24.99
C ASP A 252 -3.69 9.76 -24.55
N ASP A 253 -4.11 10.59 -23.59
CA ASP A 253 -3.25 11.64 -23.01
C ASP A 253 -2.24 11.07 -22.00
N LEU A 254 -2.41 9.82 -21.58
CA LEU A 254 -1.49 9.18 -20.63
C LEU A 254 -0.26 8.62 -21.35
N HIS A 255 0.86 9.27 -21.17
CA HIS A 255 2.14 8.83 -21.74
C HIS A 255 2.88 7.97 -20.73
N LEU A 256 2.91 6.67 -20.97
CA LEU A 256 3.64 5.72 -20.12
C LEU A 256 5.13 5.72 -20.50
N PRO A 257 6.04 5.66 -19.52
CA PRO A 257 7.47 5.52 -19.83
C PRO A 257 7.72 4.32 -20.75
N SER A 258 8.52 4.52 -21.80
CA SER A 258 8.85 3.44 -22.75
C SER A 258 9.73 2.37 -22.10
N HIS A 259 10.57 2.75 -21.15
CA HIS A 259 11.47 1.86 -20.43
C HIS A 259 11.28 2.06 -18.93
N GLY A 260 10.89 1.00 -18.26
CA GLY A 260 10.75 0.98 -16.80
C GLY A 260 12.06 0.57 -16.12
N PRO A 261 12.11 0.69 -14.80
CA PRO A 261 13.29 0.30 -14.03
C PRO A 261 13.52 -1.22 -14.07
N ARG A 262 14.73 -1.62 -13.67
CA ARG A 262 15.14 -3.02 -13.55
C ARG A 262 15.23 -3.41 -12.07
N LEU A 263 15.33 -4.72 -11.82
CA LEU A 263 15.25 -5.26 -10.46
C LEU A 263 16.31 -4.67 -9.52
N ASP A 264 17.51 -4.40 -10.03
CA ASP A 264 18.60 -3.80 -9.26
C ASP A 264 18.18 -2.48 -8.58
N SER A 265 17.26 -1.74 -9.16
CA SER A 265 16.79 -0.48 -8.59
C SER A 265 16.01 -0.62 -7.28
N VAL A 266 15.53 -1.84 -6.95
CA VAL A 266 14.74 -2.08 -5.73
C VAL A 266 15.46 -3.01 -4.75
N LEU A 267 16.54 -3.68 -5.18
CA LEU A 267 17.32 -4.56 -4.31
C LEU A 267 18.17 -3.74 -3.35
N HIS A 268 18.47 -4.33 -2.18
CA HIS A 268 19.44 -3.76 -1.26
C HIS A 268 20.82 -3.65 -1.96
N GLN A 269 21.48 -2.51 -1.78
CA GLN A 269 22.79 -2.25 -2.39
C GLN A 269 23.90 -2.83 -1.53
N LEU A 270 24.72 -3.70 -2.14
CA LEU A 270 25.78 -4.43 -1.43
C LEU A 270 27.12 -3.70 -1.42
N ASP A 271 27.17 -2.52 -2.02
CA ASP A 271 28.39 -1.72 -2.20
C ASP A 271 28.63 -0.68 -1.09
N GLY A 272 27.83 -0.73 -0.02
CA GLY A 272 27.90 0.21 1.10
C GLY A 272 27.02 1.44 0.95
N SER A 273 26.27 1.56 -0.15
CA SER A 273 25.38 2.71 -0.38
C SER A 273 23.96 2.48 0.13
N GLU A 274 23.64 1.30 0.68
CA GLU A 274 22.27 1.01 1.19
C GLU A 274 21.90 2.00 2.30
N PRO A 275 20.78 2.71 2.18
CA PRO A 275 20.40 3.69 3.19
C PRO A 275 20.03 3.02 4.52
N VAL A 276 20.50 3.61 5.61
CA VAL A 276 20.10 3.17 6.96
C VAL A 276 18.71 3.72 7.26
N LEU A 277 17.73 2.82 7.35
CA LEU A 277 16.34 3.20 7.64
C LEU A 277 16.04 2.93 9.12
N PRO A 278 15.83 3.97 9.93
CA PRO A 278 15.65 3.81 11.38
C PRO A 278 14.51 2.86 11.78
N TRP A 279 13.45 2.83 10.97
CA TRP A 279 12.28 1.99 11.22
C TRP A 279 12.52 0.52 10.88
N ASP A 280 13.49 0.21 10.02
CA ASP A 280 13.84 -1.17 9.67
C ASP A 280 14.97 -1.72 10.56
N GLY A 281 15.91 -0.88 10.98
CA GLY A 281 17.11 -1.33 11.67
C GLY A 281 17.86 -2.36 10.84
N ASP A 282 18.45 -3.34 11.49
CA ASP A 282 19.20 -4.42 10.83
C ASP A 282 18.33 -5.65 10.51
N ARG A 283 17.00 -5.50 10.50
CA ARG A 283 16.09 -6.64 10.29
C ARG A 283 16.25 -7.31 8.93
N TYR A 284 16.58 -6.56 7.91
CA TYR A 284 16.60 -7.04 6.53
C TYR A 284 18.00 -7.03 5.94
N PHE A 285 18.83 -6.10 6.39
CA PHE A 285 20.15 -5.84 5.84
C PHE A 285 21.12 -5.53 6.98
N ASP A 286 22.26 -6.21 6.96
CA ASP A 286 23.36 -5.97 7.91
C ASP A 286 24.28 -4.90 7.32
N HIS A 287 24.17 -3.68 7.81
CA HIS A 287 24.97 -2.55 7.31
C HIS A 287 26.46 -2.68 7.66
N SER A 288 26.81 -3.45 8.70
CA SER A 288 28.22 -3.64 9.05
C SER A 288 28.93 -4.57 8.07
N ALA A 289 28.22 -5.53 7.52
CA ALA A 289 28.76 -6.52 6.57
C ALA A 289 28.36 -6.21 5.12
N ASN A 290 27.45 -5.27 4.89
CA ASN A 290 26.87 -4.95 3.58
C ASN A 290 26.24 -6.16 2.91
N ILE A 291 25.43 -6.93 3.67
CA ILE A 291 24.75 -8.11 3.14
C ILE A 291 23.29 -8.14 3.53
N VAL A 292 22.47 -8.73 2.68
CA VAL A 292 21.09 -9.07 3.03
C VAL A 292 21.13 -10.20 4.09
N HIS A 293 20.31 -10.06 5.12
CA HIS A 293 20.29 -11.01 6.24
C HIS A 293 20.13 -12.47 5.73
N PRO A 294 21.01 -13.40 6.16
CA PRO A 294 21.05 -14.78 5.61
C PRO A 294 19.74 -15.55 5.70
N ARG A 295 18.81 -15.17 6.59
CA ARG A 295 17.50 -15.84 6.70
C ARG A 295 16.66 -15.75 5.41
N TYR A 296 17.00 -14.83 4.49
CA TYR A 296 16.31 -14.71 3.20
C TYR A 296 16.86 -15.66 2.16
N THR A 297 18.09 -16.18 2.34
CA THR A 297 18.67 -17.20 1.47
C THR A 297 17.99 -18.55 1.74
N LEU A 298 17.65 -19.26 0.68
CA LEU A 298 16.99 -20.57 0.81
C LEU A 298 17.90 -21.57 1.51
N THR A 299 17.33 -22.39 2.39
CA THR A 299 18.08 -23.51 2.95
C THR A 299 18.39 -24.51 1.83
N GLU A 300 19.44 -25.29 2.00
CA GLU A 300 19.82 -26.33 1.05
C GLU A 300 18.63 -27.27 0.76
N LYS A 301 17.99 -27.76 1.81
CA LYS A 301 16.81 -28.63 1.70
C LYS A 301 15.70 -28.01 0.84
N MET A 302 15.42 -26.72 1.04
CA MET A 302 14.37 -26.03 0.27
C MET A 302 14.79 -25.85 -1.19
N TRP A 303 16.05 -25.49 -1.42
CA TRP A 303 16.55 -25.28 -2.77
C TRP A 303 16.55 -26.59 -3.58
N ASP A 304 17.03 -27.69 -2.98
CA ASP A 304 16.98 -29.03 -3.60
C ASP A 304 15.54 -29.44 -3.93
N TYR A 305 14.63 -29.20 -2.99
CA TYR A 305 13.21 -29.50 -3.22
C TYR A 305 12.66 -28.74 -4.44
N LEU A 306 12.93 -27.46 -4.53
CA LEU A 306 12.43 -26.62 -5.64
C LEU A 306 13.04 -27.06 -6.98
N GLN A 307 14.32 -27.44 -7.01
CA GLN A 307 14.96 -27.93 -8.23
C GLN A 307 14.31 -29.25 -8.69
N LYS A 308 14.16 -30.21 -7.82
CA LYS A 308 13.50 -31.50 -8.11
C LYS A 308 12.05 -31.31 -8.54
N TYR A 309 11.34 -30.38 -7.89
CA TYR A 309 9.95 -30.04 -8.22
C TYR A 309 9.88 -29.46 -9.63
N ALA A 310 10.76 -28.52 -9.98
CA ALA A 310 10.80 -27.92 -11.32
C ALA A 310 11.14 -28.97 -12.39
N GLU A 311 12.10 -29.87 -12.13
CA GLU A 311 12.46 -30.95 -13.05
C GLU A 311 11.26 -31.88 -13.32
N LYS A 312 10.58 -32.30 -12.25
CA LYS A 312 9.39 -33.16 -12.36
C LYS A 312 8.33 -32.52 -13.26
N HIS A 313 8.05 -31.24 -13.07
CA HIS A 313 7.03 -30.53 -13.86
C HIS A 313 7.49 -30.29 -15.30
N ARG A 314 8.78 -30.01 -15.52
CA ARG A 314 9.35 -29.90 -16.87
C ARG A 314 9.23 -31.23 -17.61
N ALA A 315 9.54 -32.34 -16.96
CA ALA A 315 9.41 -33.68 -17.54
C ALA A 315 7.96 -34.02 -17.89
N ALA A 316 6.99 -33.48 -17.13
CA ALA A 316 5.55 -33.67 -17.37
C ALA A 316 4.98 -32.68 -18.40
N GLY A 317 5.81 -31.83 -19.02
CA GLY A 317 5.36 -30.83 -20.00
C GLY A 317 4.66 -29.62 -19.37
N ASN A 318 4.76 -29.44 -18.05
CA ASN A 318 4.16 -28.33 -17.33
C ASN A 318 5.21 -27.23 -17.12
N GLY A 319 4.83 -25.98 -17.35
CA GLY A 319 5.72 -24.81 -17.10
C GLY A 319 5.81 -24.38 -15.64
N PHE A 320 5.65 -25.30 -14.71
CA PHE A 320 5.64 -25.00 -13.28
C PHE A 320 7.02 -25.13 -12.67
N GLY A 321 7.38 -24.22 -11.78
CA GLY A 321 8.68 -24.23 -11.12
C GLY A 321 8.88 -22.96 -10.31
N TYR A 322 10.12 -22.62 -10.08
CA TYR A 322 10.47 -21.37 -9.42
C TYR A 322 10.79 -20.26 -10.44
N GLY A 323 10.77 -19.01 -9.98
CA GLY A 323 11.09 -17.84 -10.82
C GLY A 323 12.43 -17.22 -10.43
N MET A 324 13.54 -17.64 -11.08
CA MET A 324 14.84 -17.01 -10.87
C MET A 324 14.84 -15.62 -11.53
N VAL A 325 15.33 -14.61 -10.80
CA VAL A 325 15.46 -13.24 -11.31
C VAL A 325 16.89 -12.74 -11.08
N TYR A 326 17.33 -11.91 -12.02
CA TYR A 326 18.68 -11.34 -12.07
C TYR A 326 18.58 -9.81 -11.95
N PRO A 327 19.68 -9.09 -11.69
CA PRO A 327 19.61 -7.62 -11.52
C PRO A 327 18.89 -6.89 -12.63
N HIS A 328 19.04 -7.33 -13.87
CA HIS A 328 18.42 -6.68 -15.04
C HIS A 328 17.03 -7.22 -15.39
N SER A 329 16.45 -8.08 -14.54
CA SER A 329 15.12 -8.66 -14.79
C SER A 329 14.00 -7.68 -14.48
N VAL A 330 12.84 -7.96 -15.07
CA VAL A 330 11.53 -7.50 -14.58
C VAL A 330 10.86 -8.74 -13.99
N THR A 331 10.36 -8.66 -12.76
CA THR A 331 9.77 -9.80 -12.08
C THR A 331 8.35 -10.07 -12.57
N ARG A 332 7.83 -11.25 -12.31
CA ARG A 332 6.39 -11.50 -12.36
C ARG A 332 5.71 -10.81 -11.18
N THR A 333 4.38 -10.77 -11.20
CA THR A 333 3.56 -10.17 -10.13
C THR A 333 3.88 -10.80 -8.77
N LEU A 334 4.20 -9.97 -7.79
CA LEU A 334 4.37 -10.37 -6.40
C LEU A 334 3.01 -10.88 -5.87
N SER A 335 2.96 -12.12 -5.42
CA SER A 335 1.71 -12.73 -4.96
C SER A 335 1.44 -12.44 -3.48
N ALA A 336 0.16 -12.48 -3.10
CA ALA A 336 -0.25 -12.37 -1.70
C ALA A 336 0.29 -13.50 -0.82
N ARG A 337 0.77 -14.58 -1.43
CA ARG A 337 1.33 -15.73 -0.70
C ARG A 337 2.86 -15.76 -0.67
N TYR A 338 3.51 -14.76 -1.22
CA TYR A 338 4.97 -14.72 -1.32
C TYR A 338 5.67 -15.02 0.01
N TYR A 339 5.12 -14.52 1.11
CA TYR A 339 5.69 -14.75 2.44
C TYR A 339 5.70 -16.24 2.85
N LYS A 340 4.81 -17.06 2.27
CA LYS A 340 4.73 -18.51 2.55
C LYS A 340 5.64 -19.29 1.63
N ASP A 341 5.36 -19.22 0.36
CA ASP A 341 5.99 -20.07 -0.65
C ASP A 341 7.27 -19.42 -1.21
N GLY A 342 7.20 -18.16 -1.58
CA GLY A 342 8.34 -17.33 -1.96
C GLY A 342 9.11 -17.77 -3.19
N SER A 343 8.63 -18.78 -3.90
CA SER A 343 9.39 -19.39 -5.01
C SER A 343 9.16 -18.70 -6.35
N GLU A 344 8.15 -17.83 -6.44
CA GLU A 344 7.84 -17.15 -7.69
C GLU A 344 8.83 -16.02 -8.04
N ILE A 345 9.57 -15.50 -7.04
CA ILE A 345 10.63 -14.51 -7.25
C ILE A 345 11.81 -14.87 -6.36
N LEU A 346 12.84 -15.48 -6.95
CA LEU A 346 14.07 -15.84 -6.28
C LEU A 346 15.23 -15.05 -6.86
N VAL A 347 15.88 -14.26 -6.04
CA VAL A 347 16.99 -13.39 -6.46
C VAL A 347 18.27 -14.23 -6.54
N TRP A 348 18.90 -14.21 -7.70
CA TRP A 348 20.19 -14.85 -7.93
C TRP A 348 21.29 -14.14 -7.12
N GLN A 349 22.18 -14.93 -6.50
CA GLN A 349 23.27 -14.42 -5.65
C GLN A 349 24.65 -14.87 -6.12
N GLY A 350 24.78 -15.21 -7.39
CA GLY A 350 26.01 -15.85 -7.92
C GLY A 350 25.86 -17.36 -8.00
N ASP A 351 26.64 -17.97 -8.88
CA ASP A 351 26.51 -19.42 -9.17
C ASP A 351 26.92 -20.31 -8.00
N GLU A 352 27.78 -19.80 -7.13
CA GLU A 352 28.26 -20.54 -5.95
C GLU A 352 27.27 -20.46 -4.77
N ASN A 353 26.21 -19.65 -4.89
CA ASN A 353 25.30 -19.37 -3.79
C ASN A 353 23.87 -19.78 -4.12
N ARG A 354 23.15 -20.23 -3.09
CA ARG A 354 21.73 -20.49 -3.22
C ARG A 354 20.98 -19.15 -3.41
N PRO A 355 19.89 -19.15 -4.18
CA PRO A 355 19.12 -17.92 -4.35
C PRO A 355 18.42 -17.51 -3.05
N ARG A 356 17.99 -16.27 -3.00
CA ARG A 356 17.26 -15.75 -1.85
C ARG A 356 15.89 -15.19 -2.23
N ARG A 357 15.04 -15.09 -1.24
CA ARG A 357 13.79 -14.37 -1.37
C ARG A 357 14.05 -12.86 -1.23
N LEU A 358 13.12 -12.06 -1.74
CA LEU A 358 13.11 -10.61 -1.48
C LEU A 358 12.86 -10.37 0.02
N THR A 359 13.48 -9.33 0.55
CA THR A 359 13.15 -8.84 1.90
C THR A 359 11.83 -8.08 1.87
N PRO A 360 11.16 -7.87 3.01
CA PRO A 360 9.97 -7.01 3.04
C PRO A 360 10.22 -5.60 2.50
N ARG A 361 11.41 -5.01 2.73
CA ARG A 361 11.75 -3.70 2.18
C ARG A 361 11.83 -3.74 0.65
N GLU A 362 12.46 -4.75 0.10
CA GLU A 362 12.53 -4.95 -1.36
C GLU A 362 11.13 -5.19 -1.94
N CYS A 363 10.27 -5.93 -1.23
CA CYS A 363 8.87 -6.11 -1.66
C CYS A 363 8.13 -4.76 -1.69
N ALA A 364 8.32 -3.91 -0.68
CA ALA A 364 7.71 -2.58 -0.66
C ALA A 364 8.20 -1.71 -1.84
N ARG A 365 9.52 -1.66 -2.05
CA ARG A 365 10.11 -0.94 -3.20
C ARG A 365 9.57 -1.48 -4.53
N LEU A 366 9.45 -2.80 -4.66
CA LEU A 366 8.91 -3.46 -5.86
C LEU A 366 7.44 -3.07 -6.12
N MET A 367 6.70 -2.77 -5.06
CA MET A 367 5.31 -2.29 -5.14
C MET A 367 5.20 -0.77 -5.28
N GLY A 368 6.34 -0.06 -5.38
CA GLY A 368 6.37 1.38 -5.59
C GLY A 368 6.28 2.22 -4.31
N PHE A 369 6.39 1.59 -3.14
CA PHE A 369 6.40 2.34 -1.87
C PHE A 369 7.77 2.96 -1.64
N PRO A 370 7.79 4.21 -1.17
CA PRO A 370 9.08 4.85 -0.83
C PRO A 370 9.70 4.23 0.43
N ASP A 371 10.98 4.43 0.62
CA ASP A 371 11.71 3.93 1.80
C ASP A 371 11.22 4.56 3.11
N THR A 372 10.53 5.64 3.06
CA THR A 372 9.84 6.24 4.21
C THR A 372 8.63 5.42 4.72
N UNK A 373 8.05 4.54 4.06
CA UNK A 373 6.97 3.75 4.43
C UNK A 373 7.44 2.80 5.41
N UNK A 374 6.87 2.81 6.48
CA UNK A 374 7.20 2.00 7.51
C UNK A 374 6.55 0.74 7.34
N UNK A 375 7.16 -0.09 7.66
CA UNK A 375 6.69 -1.37 7.70
C UNK A 375 6.35 -1.65 9.05
N UNK A 376 5.44 -2.04 9.19
CA UNK A 376 5.06 -2.39 10.44
C UNK A 376 6.17 -3.04 11.12
N LYS A 377 6.31 -2.75 12.33
CA LYS A 377 7.20 -3.43 13.27
C LYS A 377 6.51 -4.69 13.75
N PRO A 378 7.12 -5.85 13.62
CA PRO A 378 6.51 -7.06 14.21
C PRO A 378 6.41 -6.87 15.73
N GLN A 379 5.20 -6.85 16.26
CA GLN A 379 5.03 -6.88 17.71
C GLN A 379 5.32 -8.34 18.15
N SER A 380 6.47 -8.48 18.82
CA SER A 380 6.96 -9.69 19.54
C SER A 380 7.14 -11.01 18.77
N ALA A 381 8.29 -11.54 18.97
CA ALA A 381 8.77 -12.94 19.01
C ALA A 381 8.57 -13.88 17.82
N THR A 382 7.80 -13.59 16.80
CA THR A 382 7.84 -14.33 15.52
C THR A 382 7.64 -13.34 14.38
N PRO A 383 8.67 -13.08 13.58
CA PRO A 383 8.48 -12.20 12.43
C PRO A 383 7.66 -12.95 11.37
N LYS A 384 6.36 -12.70 11.37
CA LYS A 384 5.59 -12.90 10.14
C LYS A 384 6.01 -11.74 9.23
N PRO A 385 6.63 -12.02 8.10
CA PRO A 385 6.91 -10.95 7.14
C PRO A 385 5.59 -10.29 6.75
N ILE A 386 5.64 -9.02 6.39
CA ILE A 386 4.49 -8.34 5.79
C ILE A 386 4.00 -9.25 4.68
N ALA A 387 2.79 -9.73 4.83
CA ALA A 387 2.20 -10.55 3.78
C ALA A 387 2.13 -9.69 2.52
N SER A 388 2.51 -10.23 1.39
CA SER A 388 2.37 -9.52 0.12
C SER A 388 0.90 -9.18 -0.16
N SER A 389 -0.05 -9.82 0.54
CA SER A 389 -1.46 -9.43 0.56
C SER A 389 -1.70 -8.06 1.26
N GLU A 390 -0.73 -7.60 2.05
CA GLU A 390 -0.84 -6.30 2.72
C GLU A 390 -0.33 -5.15 1.84
N ILE A 391 0.45 -5.51 0.81
CA ILE A 391 1.04 -4.56 -0.14
C ILE A 391 0.31 -4.63 -1.50
N ALA A 392 -0.41 -5.76 -1.77
CA ALA A 392 -1.07 -6.00 -3.06
C ALA A 392 -2.38 -5.21 -3.22
#